data_694d163d5c8761676e6c995a727fa646
#
_entry.id   694d163d5c8761676e6c995a727fa646
#
_cell.length_a   1.000
_cell.length_b   1.000
_cell.length_c   1.000
_cell.angle_alpha   90.00
_cell.angle_beta   90.00
_cell.angle_gamma   90.00
#
_symmetry.space_group_name_H-M   'P 1'
#
loop_
_entity.id
_entity.type
_entity.pdbx_description
1 polymer ?
#
loop_
_entity_poly.entity_id
_entity_poly.type
_entity_poly.pdbx_seq_one_letter_code
_entity_poly.pdbx_strand_id
1 'polypeptide(L)'
;VAESDRRRSAHAGDAAAGKTPFQRFVLTVSRLWAWFFLALLIAIFVVSISVTTGGTVSFLTLRNSQNILVAITPVLLLGLGQTFVIIAAGIDLSVGWVMSLASVLSALAIRGVFNAGAPLFVAAIAGFLAAVGGAAVVGLFNGVIIAKLKVPAFIVTLGSGFIIRGVSLLMSENTTVIGLPPGI
;
A
#
# COMPACT_ATOMS: atom_id res chain seq x y z
N VAL A 1 19.04 -48.63 17.10
CA VAL A 1 19.85 -47.56 17.76
C VAL A 1 20.96 -47.08 16.79
N ALA A 2 21.74 -47.97 16.15
CA ALA A 2 22.85 -47.61 15.26
C ALA A 2 22.43 -46.89 13.96
N GLU A 3 21.23 -47.18 13.44
CA GLU A 3 20.72 -46.59 12.19
C GLU A 3 20.18 -45.16 12.41
N SER A 4 19.61 -44.88 13.60
CA SER A 4 19.14 -43.51 13.94
C SER A 4 20.29 -42.56 14.20
N ASP A 5 21.40 -43.06 14.69
CA ASP A 5 22.63 -42.26 14.92
C ASP A 5 23.35 -41.95 13.59
N ARG A 6 23.36 -42.86 12.62
CA ARG A 6 23.89 -42.62 11.29
C ARG A 6 23.08 -41.57 10.49
N ARG A 7 21.76 -41.57 10.66
CA ARG A 7 20.91 -40.53 10.01
C ARG A 7 21.07 -39.16 10.64
N ARG A 8 21.27 -39.08 11.97
CA ARG A 8 21.57 -37.81 12.67
C ARG A 8 22.94 -37.26 12.29
N SER A 9 23.96 -38.10 12.16
CA SER A 9 25.29 -37.65 11.75
C SER A 9 25.34 -37.24 10.28
N ALA A 10 24.57 -37.86 9.37
CA ALA A 10 24.44 -37.46 7.98
C ALA A 10 23.75 -36.09 7.85
N HIS A 11 22.67 -35.83 8.60
CA HIS A 11 22.01 -34.53 8.61
C HIS A 11 22.84 -33.42 9.26
N ALA A 12 23.67 -33.73 10.26
CA ALA A 12 24.58 -32.76 10.87
C ALA A 12 25.76 -32.40 9.94
N GLY A 13 26.22 -33.34 9.12
CA GLY A 13 27.26 -33.10 8.11
C GLY A 13 26.78 -32.21 6.95
N ASP A 14 25.55 -32.33 6.51
CA ASP A 14 24.96 -31.49 5.46
C ASP A 14 24.71 -30.05 5.93
N ALA A 15 24.39 -29.87 7.22
CA ALA A 15 24.19 -28.54 7.80
C ALA A 15 25.51 -27.74 7.94
N ALA A 16 26.66 -28.42 8.00
CA ALA A 16 28.00 -27.82 8.11
C ALA A 16 28.68 -27.55 6.75
N ALA A 17 28.12 -28.06 5.65
CA ALA A 17 28.62 -27.79 4.29
C ALA A 17 28.36 -26.32 3.96
N GLY A 18 29.38 -25.48 4.12
CA GLY A 18 29.35 -24.06 3.77
C GLY A 18 28.86 -23.88 2.33
N LYS A 19 27.95 -22.92 2.11
CA LYS A 19 27.39 -22.62 0.78
C LYS A 19 28.49 -22.53 -0.27
N THR A 20 28.32 -23.24 -1.38
CA THR A 20 29.27 -23.21 -2.49
C THR A 20 29.41 -21.79 -3.05
N PRO A 21 30.55 -21.44 -3.69
CA PRO A 21 30.73 -20.13 -4.31
C PRO A 21 29.58 -19.75 -5.25
N PHE A 22 29.04 -20.72 -5.99
CA PHE A 22 27.88 -20.53 -6.87
C PHE A 22 26.59 -20.20 -6.09
N GLN A 23 26.32 -20.91 -5.00
CA GLN A 23 25.18 -20.61 -4.12
C GLN A 23 25.29 -19.23 -3.48
N ARG A 24 26.48 -18.80 -3.08
CA ARG A 24 26.73 -17.44 -2.56
C ARG A 24 26.48 -16.39 -3.64
N PHE A 25 26.95 -16.64 -4.86
CA PHE A 25 26.70 -15.75 -6.00
C PHE A 25 25.21 -15.62 -6.29
N VAL A 26 24.47 -16.74 -6.40
CA VAL A 26 23.02 -16.73 -6.64
C VAL A 26 22.27 -15.98 -5.53
N LEU A 27 22.62 -16.19 -4.27
CA LEU A 27 22.01 -15.48 -3.15
C LEU A 27 22.35 -13.98 -3.13
N THR A 28 23.54 -13.61 -3.58
CA THR A 28 23.92 -12.19 -3.69
C THR A 28 23.15 -11.53 -4.84
N VAL A 29 23.08 -12.18 -5.99
CA VAL A 29 22.30 -11.70 -7.14
C VAL A 29 20.81 -11.60 -6.78
N SER A 30 20.26 -12.60 -6.09
CA SER A 30 18.85 -12.57 -5.66
C SER A 30 18.52 -11.47 -4.64
N ARG A 31 19.51 -11.01 -3.86
CA ARG A 31 19.37 -9.85 -2.97
C ARG A 31 19.45 -8.52 -3.70
N LEU A 32 20.26 -8.48 -4.76
CA LEU A 32 20.54 -7.23 -5.49
C LEU A 32 19.63 -7.03 -6.69
N TRP A 33 18.89 -8.07 -7.12
CA TRP A 33 18.08 -8.00 -8.34
C TRP A 33 17.06 -6.87 -8.31
N ALA A 34 16.45 -6.62 -7.15
CA ALA A 34 15.48 -5.52 -6.99
C ALA A 34 16.13 -4.15 -7.22
N TRP A 35 17.37 -3.97 -6.77
CA TRP A 35 18.13 -2.74 -7.00
C TRP A 35 18.54 -2.58 -8.46
N PHE A 36 18.93 -3.69 -9.13
CA PHE A 36 19.19 -3.68 -10.57
C PHE A 36 17.95 -3.33 -11.37
N PHE A 37 16.80 -3.91 -11.00
CA PHE A 37 15.53 -3.59 -11.65
C PHE A 37 15.13 -2.13 -11.45
N LEU A 38 15.27 -1.62 -10.23
CA LEU A 38 15.04 -0.21 -9.93
C LEU A 38 15.95 0.72 -10.73
N ALA A 39 17.25 0.42 -10.76
CA ALA A 39 18.21 1.20 -11.54
C ALA A 39 17.91 1.17 -13.04
N LEU A 40 17.51 0.00 -13.56
CA LEU A 40 17.09 -0.16 -14.95
C LEU A 40 15.84 0.68 -15.25
N LEU A 41 14.84 0.66 -14.39
CA LEU A 41 13.63 1.50 -14.54
C LEU A 41 13.99 2.99 -14.55
N ILE A 42 14.81 3.44 -13.61
CA ILE A 42 15.27 4.83 -13.57
C ILE A 42 16.00 5.19 -14.87
N ALA A 43 16.90 4.34 -15.36
CA ALA A 43 17.62 4.54 -16.60
C ALA A 43 16.68 4.65 -17.81
N ILE A 44 15.68 3.77 -17.89
CA ILE A 44 14.65 3.81 -18.94
C ILE A 44 13.91 5.15 -18.92
N PHE A 45 13.45 5.62 -17.75
CA PHE A 45 12.76 6.89 -17.65
C PHE A 45 13.66 8.09 -17.98
N VAL A 46 14.91 8.08 -17.52
CA VAL A 46 15.90 9.14 -17.85
C VAL A 46 16.11 9.22 -19.35
N VAL A 47 16.37 8.08 -20.00
CA VAL A 47 16.63 8.04 -21.45
C VAL A 47 15.37 8.41 -22.23
N SER A 48 14.22 7.82 -21.87
CA SER A 48 12.95 8.05 -22.56
C SER A 48 12.54 9.52 -22.53
N ILE A 49 12.60 10.16 -21.36
CA ILE A 49 12.26 11.58 -21.21
C ILE A 49 13.28 12.46 -21.95
N SER A 50 14.57 12.16 -21.84
CA SER A 50 15.60 12.91 -22.54
C SER A 50 15.42 12.86 -24.06
N VAL A 51 15.11 11.69 -24.61
CA VAL A 51 14.87 11.51 -26.07
C VAL A 51 13.60 12.21 -26.51
N THR A 52 12.48 12.04 -25.77
CA THR A 52 11.19 12.61 -26.18
C THR A 52 11.12 14.12 -26.04
N THR A 53 11.89 14.72 -25.13
CA THR A 53 11.91 16.18 -24.89
C THR A 53 13.10 16.89 -25.57
N GLY A 54 13.93 16.15 -26.31
CA GLY A 54 15.14 16.71 -26.89
C GLY A 54 16.13 17.25 -25.85
N GLY A 55 16.14 16.66 -24.64
CA GLY A 55 17.00 17.05 -23.51
C GLY A 55 16.55 18.30 -22.75
N THR A 56 15.40 18.90 -23.06
CA THR A 56 14.90 20.09 -22.36
C THR A 56 14.35 19.83 -20.98
N VAL A 57 13.93 18.56 -20.70
CA VAL A 57 13.41 18.13 -19.39
C VAL A 57 14.29 17.00 -18.85
N SER A 58 14.67 17.10 -17.58
CA SER A 58 15.40 16.04 -16.89
C SER A 58 14.51 15.29 -15.93
N PHE A 59 14.60 13.94 -15.93
CA PHE A 59 13.91 13.08 -14.95
C PHE A 59 14.49 13.27 -13.56
N LEU A 60 15.83 13.39 -13.44
CA LEU A 60 16.54 13.52 -12.17
C LEU A 60 16.59 14.98 -11.71
N THR A 61 15.43 15.52 -11.34
CA THR A 61 15.33 16.84 -10.71
C THR A 61 14.80 16.70 -9.28
N LEU A 62 15.19 17.64 -8.41
CA LEU A 62 14.68 17.67 -7.03
C LEU A 62 13.14 17.73 -7.02
N ARG A 63 12.55 18.55 -7.88
CA ARG A 63 11.09 18.68 -7.99
C ARG A 63 10.42 17.36 -8.40
N ASN A 64 10.98 16.65 -9.38
CA ASN A 64 10.43 15.36 -9.78
C ASN A 64 10.60 14.31 -8.69
N SER A 65 11.73 14.29 -7.99
CA SER A 65 11.95 13.41 -6.83
C SER A 65 10.94 13.67 -5.72
N GLN A 66 10.64 14.93 -5.42
CA GLN A 66 9.60 15.29 -4.45
C GLN A 66 8.21 14.82 -4.92
N ASN A 67 7.87 15.02 -6.19
CA ASN A 67 6.60 14.54 -6.75
C ASN A 67 6.48 13.01 -6.64
N ILE A 68 7.56 12.27 -6.93
CA ILE A 68 7.60 10.81 -6.79
C ILE A 68 7.40 10.40 -5.32
N LEU A 69 8.07 11.07 -4.38
CA LEU A 69 7.93 10.78 -2.95
C LEU A 69 6.49 11.02 -2.46
N VAL A 70 5.85 12.11 -2.89
CA VAL A 70 4.45 12.38 -2.57
C VAL A 70 3.54 11.30 -3.20
N ALA A 71 3.76 10.95 -4.47
CA ALA A 71 2.94 9.97 -5.16
C ALA A 71 3.06 8.54 -4.58
N ILE A 72 4.24 8.15 -4.06
CA ILE A 72 4.46 6.82 -3.49
C ILE A 72 3.95 6.71 -2.03
N THR A 73 3.79 7.83 -1.32
CA THR A 73 3.39 7.85 0.09
C THR A 73 2.13 7.04 0.38
N PRO A 74 1.01 7.20 -0.35
CA PRO A 74 -0.19 6.39 -0.12
C PRO A 74 0.06 4.89 -0.30
N VAL A 75 0.83 4.52 -1.32
CA VAL A 75 1.16 3.11 -1.60
C VAL A 75 2.00 2.51 -0.49
N LEU A 76 2.97 3.25 0.05
CA LEU A 76 3.79 2.81 1.18
C LEU A 76 2.95 2.61 2.45
N LEU A 77 2.05 3.55 2.75
CA LEU A 77 1.15 3.43 3.91
C LEU A 77 0.22 2.22 3.79
N LEU A 78 -0.35 1.99 2.59
CA LEU A 78 -1.16 0.80 2.32
C LEU A 78 -0.34 -0.48 2.44
N GLY A 79 0.90 -0.48 1.92
CA GLY A 79 1.82 -1.61 2.02
C GLY A 79 2.19 -1.95 3.47
N LEU A 80 2.41 -0.94 4.31
CA LEU A 80 2.61 -1.14 5.74
C LEU A 80 1.38 -1.77 6.40
N GLY A 81 0.18 -1.28 6.10
CA GLY A 81 -1.07 -1.87 6.59
C GLY A 81 -1.23 -3.33 6.15
N GLN A 82 -0.99 -3.63 4.87
CA GLN A 82 -1.04 -4.98 4.33
C GLN A 82 -0.02 -5.92 4.96
N THR A 83 1.13 -5.41 5.38
CA THR A 83 2.14 -6.22 6.08
C THR A 83 1.57 -6.83 7.36
N PHE A 84 0.81 -6.08 8.15
CA PHE A 84 0.14 -6.62 9.35
C PHE A 84 -0.89 -7.71 9.01
N VAL A 85 -1.64 -7.53 7.93
CA VAL A 85 -2.62 -8.51 7.46
C VAL A 85 -1.93 -9.81 7.03
N ILE A 86 -0.81 -9.70 6.30
CA ILE A 86 -0.02 -10.87 5.86
C ILE A 86 0.61 -11.59 7.04
N ILE A 87 1.14 -10.87 8.03
CA ILE A 87 1.68 -11.47 9.28
C ILE A 87 0.59 -12.26 10.02
N ALA A 88 -0.66 -11.77 10.00
CA ALA A 88 -1.81 -12.47 10.56
C ALA A 88 -2.34 -13.60 9.66
N ALA A 89 -1.60 -14.00 8.61
CA ALA A 89 -1.98 -15.01 7.62
C ALA A 89 -3.32 -14.69 6.90
N GLY A 90 -3.67 -13.41 6.79
CA GLY A 90 -4.85 -12.91 6.10
C GLY A 90 -4.52 -12.36 4.70
N ILE A 91 -5.58 -12.13 3.92
CA ILE A 91 -5.54 -11.37 2.67
C ILE A 91 -6.67 -10.35 2.75
N ASP A 92 -6.33 -9.05 2.69
CA ASP A 92 -7.31 -7.96 2.67
C ASP A 92 -7.44 -7.39 1.25
N LEU A 93 -8.57 -7.68 0.62
CA LEU A 93 -8.90 -7.18 -0.72
C LEU A 93 -9.73 -5.88 -0.67
N SER A 94 -10.13 -5.42 0.52
CA SER A 94 -10.95 -4.21 0.67
C SER A 94 -10.14 -2.92 0.66
N VAL A 95 -8.83 -2.97 0.86
CA VAL A 95 -7.95 -1.82 1.12
C VAL A 95 -8.07 -0.70 0.07
N GLY A 96 -8.17 -1.04 -1.22
CA GLY A 96 -8.34 -0.04 -2.28
C GLY A 96 -9.70 0.67 -2.21
N TRP A 97 -10.76 -0.06 -1.90
CA TRP A 97 -12.10 0.50 -1.75
C TRP A 97 -12.23 1.34 -0.46
N VAL A 98 -11.56 0.91 0.62
CA VAL A 98 -11.48 1.69 1.87
C VAL A 98 -10.75 3.02 1.64
N MET A 99 -9.68 3.02 0.84
CA MET A 99 -9.00 4.27 0.45
C MET A 99 -9.94 5.20 -0.35
N SER A 100 -10.71 4.64 -1.28
CA SER A 100 -11.71 5.40 -2.05
C SER A 100 -12.77 6.01 -1.13
N LEU A 101 -13.34 5.22 -0.20
CA LEU A 101 -14.31 5.72 0.79
C LEU A 101 -13.70 6.81 1.66
N ALA A 102 -12.49 6.61 2.17
CA ALA A 102 -11.80 7.58 2.99
C ALA A 102 -11.58 8.90 2.27
N SER A 103 -11.24 8.86 0.97
CA SER A 103 -11.10 10.06 0.13
C SER A 103 -12.42 10.82 -0.02
N VAL A 104 -13.53 10.11 -0.26
CA VAL A 104 -14.86 10.71 -0.37
C VAL A 104 -15.30 11.33 0.95
N LEU A 105 -15.15 10.58 2.07
CA LEU A 105 -15.50 11.08 3.41
C LEU A 105 -14.69 12.31 3.77
N SER A 106 -13.38 12.31 3.49
CA SER A 106 -12.50 13.44 3.71
C SER A 106 -12.97 14.68 2.94
N ALA A 107 -13.20 14.52 1.63
CA ALA A 107 -13.60 15.61 0.77
C ALA A 107 -14.97 16.21 1.17
N LEU A 108 -15.94 15.37 1.50
CA LEU A 108 -17.26 15.82 1.96
C LEU A 108 -17.18 16.54 3.30
N ALA A 109 -16.39 16.04 4.24
CA ALA A 109 -16.21 16.67 5.55
C ALA A 109 -15.50 18.03 5.43
N ILE A 110 -14.42 18.09 4.64
CA ILE A 110 -13.71 19.35 4.37
C ILE A 110 -14.67 20.39 3.79
N ARG A 111 -15.38 20.02 2.72
CA ARG A 111 -16.33 20.90 2.04
C ARG A 111 -17.44 21.37 2.98
N GLY A 112 -18.03 20.46 3.75
CA GLY A 112 -19.11 20.78 4.67
C GLY A 112 -18.68 21.73 5.78
N VAL A 113 -17.57 21.46 6.44
CA VAL A 113 -17.06 22.28 7.55
C VAL A 113 -16.56 23.64 7.07
N PHE A 114 -15.89 23.69 5.92
CA PHE A 114 -15.42 24.95 5.34
C PHE A 114 -16.58 25.85 4.89
N ASN A 115 -17.59 25.28 4.23
CA ASN A 115 -18.78 26.03 3.80
C ASN A 115 -19.65 26.50 4.98
N ALA A 116 -19.52 25.87 6.14
CA ALA A 116 -20.11 26.36 7.39
C ALA A 116 -19.34 27.54 8.02
N GLY A 117 -18.29 28.04 7.36
CA GLY A 117 -17.50 29.20 7.80
C GLY A 117 -16.33 28.87 8.72
N ALA A 118 -15.97 27.59 8.88
CA ALA A 118 -14.83 27.24 9.70
C ALA A 118 -13.49 27.51 8.96
N PRO A 119 -12.40 27.81 9.70
CA PRO A 119 -11.08 27.97 9.12
C PRO A 119 -10.61 26.71 8.39
N LEU A 120 -9.79 26.88 7.34
CA LEU A 120 -9.25 25.77 6.52
C LEU A 120 -8.61 24.67 7.36
N PHE A 121 -7.85 25.04 8.39
CA PHE A 121 -7.21 24.07 9.29
C PHE A 121 -8.21 23.17 10.02
N VAL A 122 -9.33 23.74 10.49
CA VAL A 122 -10.41 22.97 11.14
C VAL A 122 -11.09 22.03 10.16
N ALA A 123 -11.35 22.51 8.93
CA ALA A 123 -11.92 21.69 7.87
C ALA A 123 -10.97 20.52 7.49
N ALA A 124 -9.66 20.78 7.40
CA ALA A 124 -8.67 19.73 7.12
C ALA A 124 -8.63 18.66 8.22
N ILE A 125 -8.66 19.06 9.49
CA ILE A 125 -8.76 18.11 10.62
C ILE A 125 -10.05 17.30 10.54
N ALA A 126 -11.18 17.92 10.26
CA ALA A 126 -12.45 17.21 10.12
C ALA A 126 -12.39 16.18 8.99
N GLY A 127 -11.80 16.54 7.85
CA GLY A 127 -11.58 15.60 6.74
C GLY A 127 -10.67 14.43 7.12
N PHE A 128 -9.58 14.70 7.80
CA PHE A 128 -8.67 13.65 8.30
C PHE A 128 -9.40 12.68 9.26
N LEU A 129 -10.13 13.23 10.24
CA LEU A 129 -10.88 12.41 11.19
C LEU A 129 -11.99 11.61 10.53
N ALA A 130 -12.68 12.18 9.53
CA ALA A 130 -13.70 11.47 8.76
C ALA A 130 -13.11 10.30 7.97
N ALA A 131 -11.97 10.52 7.32
CA ALA A 131 -11.26 9.48 6.57
C ALA A 131 -10.80 8.33 7.48
N VAL A 132 -10.10 8.66 8.57
CA VAL A 132 -9.57 7.68 9.53
C VAL A 132 -10.72 6.96 10.24
N GLY A 133 -11.74 7.69 10.69
CA GLY A 133 -12.91 7.12 11.34
C GLY A 133 -13.67 6.16 10.44
N GLY A 134 -13.93 6.55 9.18
CA GLY A 134 -14.58 5.68 8.20
C GLY A 134 -13.79 4.42 7.90
N ALA A 135 -12.47 4.55 7.68
CA ALA A 135 -11.60 3.40 7.48
C ALA A 135 -11.54 2.48 8.70
N ALA A 136 -11.48 3.04 9.91
CA ALA A 136 -11.47 2.28 11.17
C ALA A 136 -12.78 1.49 11.37
N VAL A 137 -13.93 2.07 11.06
CA VAL A 137 -15.23 1.39 11.15
C VAL A 137 -15.25 0.17 10.22
N VAL A 138 -14.80 0.33 8.98
CA VAL A 138 -14.72 -0.79 8.02
C VAL A 138 -13.73 -1.85 8.50
N GLY A 139 -12.54 -1.45 8.95
CA GLY A 139 -11.54 -2.38 9.46
C GLY A 139 -12.04 -3.16 10.67
N LEU A 140 -12.73 -2.48 11.60
CA LEU A 140 -13.34 -3.13 12.76
C LEU A 140 -14.43 -4.12 12.36
N PHE A 141 -15.29 -3.75 11.42
CA PHE A 141 -16.34 -4.64 10.89
C PHE A 141 -15.74 -5.90 10.28
N ASN A 142 -14.76 -5.75 9.36
CA ASN A 142 -14.06 -6.88 8.77
C ASN A 142 -13.37 -7.74 9.83
N GLY A 143 -12.64 -7.11 10.75
CA GLY A 143 -11.90 -7.80 11.80
C GLY A 143 -12.81 -8.60 12.74
N VAL A 144 -13.97 -8.05 13.13
CA VAL A 144 -14.95 -8.75 13.98
C VAL A 144 -15.52 -9.99 13.27
N ILE A 145 -15.89 -9.88 12.00
CA ILE A 145 -16.41 -11.00 11.20
C ILE A 145 -15.34 -12.10 11.08
N ILE A 146 -14.13 -11.73 10.71
CA ILE A 146 -13.01 -12.67 10.54
C ILE A 146 -12.70 -13.38 11.86
N ALA A 147 -12.55 -12.62 12.95
CA ALA A 147 -12.10 -13.17 14.23
C ALA A 147 -13.18 -13.97 14.96
N LYS A 148 -14.43 -13.47 14.98
CA LYS A 148 -15.52 -14.10 15.73
C LYS A 148 -16.26 -15.18 14.94
N LEU A 149 -16.53 -14.92 13.66
CA LEU A 149 -17.25 -15.87 12.82
C LEU A 149 -16.31 -16.85 12.10
N LYS A 150 -14.98 -16.65 12.23
CA LYS A 150 -13.94 -17.49 11.61
C LYS A 150 -14.11 -17.64 10.09
N VAL A 151 -14.66 -16.61 9.46
CA VAL A 151 -14.79 -16.56 7.99
C VAL A 151 -13.42 -16.20 7.39
N PRO A 152 -12.98 -16.86 6.31
CA PRO A 152 -11.74 -16.50 5.65
C PRO A 152 -11.65 -15.03 5.29
N ALA A 153 -10.52 -14.39 5.61
CA ALA A 153 -10.34 -12.94 5.47
C ALA A 153 -10.62 -12.44 4.04
N PHE A 154 -10.17 -13.20 3.01
CA PHE A 154 -10.37 -12.79 1.62
C PHE A 154 -11.84 -12.72 1.22
N ILE A 155 -12.72 -13.60 1.76
CA ILE A 155 -14.16 -13.60 1.46
C ILE A 155 -14.80 -12.36 2.08
N VAL A 156 -14.50 -12.10 3.36
CA VAL A 156 -15.05 -10.95 4.10
C VAL A 156 -14.64 -9.64 3.43
N THR A 157 -13.34 -9.49 3.15
CA THR A 157 -12.79 -8.25 2.62
C THR A 157 -13.17 -8.01 1.16
N LEU A 158 -13.33 -9.07 0.36
CA LEU A 158 -13.87 -8.96 -0.99
C LEU A 158 -15.32 -8.50 -0.98
N GLY A 159 -16.17 -9.15 -0.16
CA GLY A 159 -17.59 -8.79 -0.03
C GLY A 159 -17.79 -7.38 0.51
N SER A 160 -17.11 -7.04 1.61
CA SER A 160 -17.16 -5.67 2.18
C SER A 160 -16.62 -4.63 1.20
N GLY A 161 -15.57 -4.96 0.44
CA GLY A 161 -14.99 -4.08 -0.57
C GLY A 161 -16.02 -3.65 -1.62
N PHE A 162 -16.83 -4.57 -2.15
CA PHE A 162 -17.92 -4.22 -3.10
C PHE A 162 -18.99 -3.36 -2.46
N ILE A 163 -19.37 -3.64 -1.21
CA ILE A 163 -20.32 -2.80 -0.46
C ILE A 163 -19.77 -1.39 -0.30
N ILE A 164 -18.51 -1.26 0.13
CA ILE A 164 -17.83 0.02 0.33
C ILE A 164 -17.74 0.81 -0.97
N ARG A 165 -17.41 0.13 -2.07
CA ARG A 165 -17.44 0.75 -3.40
C ARG A 165 -18.80 1.36 -3.71
N GLY A 166 -19.87 0.60 -3.51
CA GLY A 166 -21.23 1.10 -3.71
C GLY A 166 -21.55 2.31 -2.84
N VAL A 167 -21.20 2.25 -1.56
CA VAL A 167 -21.37 3.36 -0.61
C VAL A 167 -20.57 4.60 -1.07
N SER A 168 -19.31 4.43 -1.46
CA SER A 168 -18.48 5.55 -1.95
C SER A 168 -19.10 6.23 -3.19
N LEU A 169 -19.60 5.43 -4.14
CA LEU A 169 -20.25 5.94 -5.34
C LEU A 169 -21.55 6.69 -5.03
N LEU A 170 -22.37 6.16 -4.12
CA LEU A 170 -23.60 6.83 -3.69
C LEU A 170 -23.29 8.15 -2.98
N MET A 171 -22.31 8.18 -2.07
CA MET A 171 -21.94 9.38 -1.34
C MET A 171 -21.32 10.47 -2.22
N SER A 172 -20.60 10.09 -3.28
CA SER A 172 -20.02 11.01 -4.26
C SER A 172 -20.96 11.34 -5.42
N GLU A 173 -22.21 10.80 -5.42
CA GLU A 173 -23.14 10.92 -6.53
C GLU A 173 -22.54 10.42 -7.86
N ASN A 174 -21.70 9.41 -7.78
CA ASN A 174 -20.94 8.84 -8.90
C ASN A 174 -20.09 9.87 -9.67
N THR A 175 -19.69 10.95 -9.00
CA THR A 175 -18.86 12.03 -9.57
C THR A 175 -17.67 12.34 -8.67
N THR A 176 -16.73 13.14 -9.17
CA THR A 176 -15.66 13.69 -8.35
C THR A 176 -16.23 14.73 -7.38
N VAL A 177 -15.88 14.64 -6.11
CA VAL A 177 -16.26 15.67 -5.13
C VAL A 177 -15.51 16.97 -5.46
N ILE A 178 -16.26 17.98 -5.91
CA ILE A 178 -15.76 19.31 -6.26
C ILE A 178 -16.12 20.34 -5.20
N GLY A 179 -15.57 21.55 -5.32
CA GLY A 179 -15.85 22.66 -4.39
C GLY A 179 -15.05 22.56 -3.09
N LEU A 180 -13.88 21.95 -3.15
CA LEU A 180 -12.90 22.00 -2.07
C LEU A 180 -12.28 23.39 -1.95
N PRO A 181 -11.89 23.82 -0.73
CA PRO A 181 -11.22 25.10 -0.55
C PRO A 181 -9.89 25.17 -1.29
N PRO A 182 -9.48 26.36 -1.76
CA PRO A 182 -8.18 26.53 -2.39
C PRO A 182 -7.05 26.20 -1.40
N GLY A 183 -6.08 25.42 -1.85
CA GLY A 183 -4.93 24.98 -1.04
C GLY A 183 -5.03 23.55 -0.49
N ILE A 184 -6.08 22.80 -0.84
CA ILE A 184 -6.21 21.36 -0.57
C ILE A 184 -6.27 20.59 -1.87
#